data_e36d5e807328d77d12d762941f23e7b1
#
_entry.id   e36d5e807328d77d12d762941f23e7b1
#
_cell.length_a   1.000
_cell.length_b   1.000
_cell.length_c   1.000
_cell.angle_alpha   90.00
_cell.angle_beta   90.00
_cell.angle_gamma   90.00
#
_symmetry.space_group_name_H-M   'P 1'
#
loop_
_entity.id
_entity.type
_entity.pdbx_description
1 polymer ?
#
loop_
_entity_poly.entity_id
_entity_poly.type
_entity_poly.pdbx_seq_one_letter_code
_entity_poly.pdbx_strand_id
1 'polypeptide(L)'
;MPKVFDALKVDESGLTLEVQQQIGDGIVRTIAMGSTDGLKRGLSVNNTGAPINVPVGEKTLGRIMNVLGEPVDNAGDIKAEKTMPIHRAAPTFSEQASEVEILETGIKVVDLICPFAKGSKVGLFGGAGVGTVSYTHLRAHETVV
;
A
#
# COMPACT_ATOMS: atom_id res chain seq x y z
N MET A 1 3.72 -20.37 16.52
CA MET A 1 2.48 -20.08 15.80
C MET A 1 2.65 -18.75 15.08
N PRO A 2 2.29 -18.62 13.80
CA PRO A 2 2.40 -17.37 13.07
C PRO A 2 1.58 -16.25 13.72
N LYS A 3 2.08 -15.02 13.70
CA LYS A 3 1.36 -13.84 14.17
C LYS A 3 0.41 -13.34 13.09
N VAL A 4 -0.56 -12.53 13.49
CA VAL A 4 -1.41 -11.80 12.54
C VAL A 4 -0.53 -10.90 11.69
N PHE A 5 -0.79 -10.86 10.39
CA PHE A 5 -0.02 -10.21 9.33
C PHE A 5 1.33 -10.84 8.97
N ASP A 6 1.74 -11.94 9.60
CA ASP A 6 2.91 -12.68 9.11
C ASP A 6 2.64 -13.20 7.69
N ALA A 7 3.67 -13.14 6.86
CA ALA A 7 3.68 -13.76 5.54
C ALA A 7 4.06 -15.22 5.65
N LEU A 8 3.29 -16.09 5.05
CA LEU A 8 3.58 -17.50 4.91
C LEU A 8 3.85 -17.80 3.44
N LYS A 9 4.73 -18.76 3.17
CA LYS A 9 5.07 -19.17 1.80
C LYS A 9 4.80 -20.64 1.60
N VAL A 10 4.02 -20.97 0.57
CA VAL A 10 3.75 -22.37 0.16
C VAL A 10 4.95 -22.88 -0.61
N ASP A 11 5.53 -24.01 -0.19
CA ASP A 11 6.80 -24.52 -0.74
C ASP A 11 6.71 -24.87 -2.22
N GLU A 12 5.65 -25.58 -2.63
CA GLU A 12 5.54 -26.09 -4.00
C GLU A 12 5.22 -24.98 -5.03
N SER A 13 4.34 -24.04 -4.68
CA SER A 13 3.85 -23.00 -5.60
C SER A 13 4.55 -21.64 -5.44
N GLY A 14 5.27 -21.43 -4.34
CA GLY A 14 5.83 -20.13 -3.98
C GLY A 14 4.77 -19.09 -3.60
N LEU A 15 3.48 -19.48 -3.55
CA LEU A 15 2.39 -18.57 -3.23
C LEU A 15 2.56 -17.97 -1.84
N THR A 16 2.46 -16.66 -1.74
CA THR A 16 2.48 -15.95 -0.48
C THR A 16 1.07 -15.84 0.10
N LEU A 17 0.95 -16.17 1.37
CA LEU A 17 -0.28 -16.07 2.15
C LEU A 17 -0.05 -15.09 3.29
N GLU A 18 -1.03 -14.26 3.60
CA GLU A 18 -0.99 -13.37 4.77
C GLU A 18 -1.92 -13.87 5.86
N VAL A 19 -1.42 -13.96 7.09
CA VAL A 19 -2.22 -14.38 8.25
C VAL A 19 -3.17 -13.27 8.66
N GLN A 20 -4.48 -13.56 8.61
CA GLN A 20 -5.52 -12.61 9.01
C GLN A 20 -6.05 -12.87 10.40
N GLN A 21 -6.10 -14.13 10.80
CA GLN A 21 -6.70 -14.51 12.08
C GLN A 21 -6.10 -15.78 12.63
N GLN A 22 -5.90 -15.84 13.92
CA GLN A 22 -5.63 -17.06 14.67
C GLN A 22 -6.99 -17.63 15.16
N ILE A 23 -7.29 -18.88 14.76
CA ILE A 23 -8.59 -19.52 15.10
C ILE A 23 -8.50 -20.29 16.41
N GLY A 24 -7.30 -20.68 16.82
CA GLY A 24 -7.04 -21.59 17.95
C GLY A 24 -6.46 -22.92 17.48
N ASP A 25 -6.06 -23.79 18.40
CA ASP A 25 -5.55 -25.15 18.16
C ASP A 25 -4.43 -25.23 17.10
N GLY A 26 -3.59 -24.19 17.02
CA GLY A 26 -2.52 -24.12 16.02
C GLY A 26 -2.97 -23.76 14.61
N ILE A 27 -4.24 -23.40 14.42
CA ILE A 27 -4.82 -23.09 13.11
C ILE A 27 -4.88 -21.56 12.91
N VAL A 28 -4.47 -21.14 11.73
CA VAL A 28 -4.58 -19.74 11.28
C VAL A 28 -5.41 -19.66 10.01
N ARG A 29 -6.14 -18.54 9.84
CA ARG A 29 -6.81 -18.16 8.60
C ARG A 29 -5.94 -17.19 7.84
N THR A 30 -5.77 -17.44 6.55
CA THR A 30 -4.90 -16.65 5.68
C THR A 30 -5.64 -16.18 4.43
N ILE A 31 -5.14 -15.11 3.82
CA ILE A 31 -5.53 -14.65 2.48
C ILE A 31 -4.37 -14.93 1.53
N ALA A 32 -4.68 -15.50 0.36
CA ALA A 32 -3.71 -15.74 -0.69
C ALA A 32 -3.46 -14.46 -1.50
N MET A 33 -2.19 -14.14 -1.75
CA MET A 33 -1.76 -12.97 -2.53
C MET A 33 -1.60 -13.29 -4.03
N GLY A 34 -2.18 -14.38 -4.49
CA GLY A 34 -2.16 -14.82 -5.89
C GLY A 34 -3.19 -15.91 -6.15
N SER A 35 -3.09 -16.58 -7.32
CA SER A 35 -3.99 -17.67 -7.66
C SER A 35 -3.84 -18.84 -6.67
N THR A 36 -4.99 -19.38 -6.29
CA THR A 36 -5.09 -20.57 -5.42
C THR A 36 -5.24 -21.88 -6.21
N ASP A 37 -5.13 -21.81 -7.54
CA ASP A 37 -5.25 -22.96 -8.40
C ASP A 37 -4.18 -24.00 -8.07
N GLY A 38 -4.59 -25.26 -7.94
CA GLY A 38 -3.69 -26.36 -7.59
C GLY A 38 -3.39 -26.50 -6.10
N LEU A 39 -3.90 -25.61 -5.23
CA LEU A 39 -3.76 -25.83 -3.77
C LEU A 39 -4.57 -27.04 -3.31
N LYS A 40 -3.94 -27.85 -2.50
CA LYS A 40 -4.53 -29.05 -1.90
C LYS A 40 -4.11 -29.21 -0.45
N ARG A 41 -4.82 -30.04 0.28
CA ARG A 41 -4.46 -30.35 1.67
C ARG A 41 -3.11 -31.07 1.75
N GLY A 42 -2.34 -30.80 2.80
CA GLY A 42 -1.07 -31.46 3.07
C GLY A 42 0.16 -30.77 2.46
N LEU A 43 -0.01 -29.63 1.78
CA LEU A 43 1.13 -28.82 1.33
C LEU A 43 1.88 -28.24 2.50
N SER A 44 3.21 -28.23 2.43
CA SER A 44 4.06 -27.56 3.39
C SER A 44 4.00 -26.05 3.20
N VAL A 45 3.92 -25.33 4.32
CA VAL A 45 3.87 -23.87 4.35
C VAL A 45 4.89 -23.35 5.36
N ASN A 46 5.81 -22.52 4.90
CA ASN A 46 6.84 -21.90 5.72
C ASN A 46 6.39 -20.55 6.26
N ASN A 47 6.60 -20.33 7.54
CA ASN A 47 6.41 -19.01 8.15
C ASN A 47 7.69 -18.18 7.97
N THR A 48 7.59 -17.02 7.34
CA THR A 48 8.71 -16.09 7.17
C THR A 48 9.09 -15.38 8.46
N GLY A 49 8.18 -15.36 9.46
CA GLY A 49 8.37 -14.66 10.73
C GLY A 49 8.27 -13.12 10.64
N ALA A 50 7.87 -12.61 9.50
CA ALA A 50 7.73 -11.18 9.23
C ALA A 50 6.52 -10.92 8.31
N PRO A 51 5.94 -9.72 8.34
CA PRO A 51 4.91 -9.32 7.38
C PRO A 51 5.49 -9.18 5.96
N ILE A 52 4.60 -9.04 4.98
CA ILE A 52 4.99 -8.74 3.60
C ILE A 52 5.79 -7.43 3.59
N ASN A 53 6.99 -7.47 3.00
CA ASN A 53 7.86 -6.32 2.83
C ASN A 53 7.91 -5.91 1.37
N VAL A 54 7.88 -4.59 1.13
CA VAL A 54 7.97 -4.01 -0.21
C VAL A 54 9.17 -3.08 -0.31
N PRO A 55 9.76 -2.94 -1.51
CA PRO A 55 10.84 -1.99 -1.73
C PRO A 55 10.33 -0.56 -1.55
N VAL A 56 11.17 0.30 -0.98
CA VAL A 56 10.87 1.72 -0.76
C VAL A 56 12.08 2.59 -1.10
N GLY A 57 11.83 3.87 -1.37
CA GLY A 57 12.85 4.86 -1.66
C GLY A 57 12.76 5.41 -3.09
N GLU A 58 13.67 6.30 -3.46
CA GLU A 58 13.65 7.03 -4.72
C GLU A 58 13.65 6.12 -5.96
N LYS A 59 14.29 4.95 -5.87
CA LYS A 59 14.33 3.98 -6.98
C LYS A 59 12.98 3.30 -7.27
N THR A 60 11.97 3.53 -6.44
CA THR A 60 10.61 3.04 -6.66
C THR A 60 9.72 4.07 -7.37
N LEU A 61 10.20 5.31 -7.50
CA LEU A 61 9.44 6.37 -8.18
C LEU A 61 9.26 6.05 -9.67
N GLY A 62 8.06 6.25 -10.18
CA GLY A 62 7.70 5.94 -11.56
C GLY A 62 7.63 4.44 -11.89
N ARG A 63 7.73 3.55 -10.89
CA ARG A 63 7.66 2.08 -11.06
C ARG A 63 6.30 1.55 -10.59
N ILE A 64 5.84 0.51 -11.26
CA ILE A 64 4.61 -0.19 -10.90
C ILE A 64 4.98 -1.57 -10.35
N MET A 65 4.48 -1.88 -9.15
CA MET A 65 4.72 -3.15 -8.48
C MET A 65 3.43 -3.77 -7.94
N ASN A 66 3.43 -5.08 -7.78
CA ASN A 66 2.33 -5.79 -7.11
C ASN A 66 2.42 -5.64 -5.59
N VAL A 67 1.47 -6.24 -4.85
CA VAL A 67 1.42 -6.20 -3.38
C VAL A 67 2.63 -6.86 -2.71
N LEU A 68 3.36 -7.70 -3.41
CA LEU A 68 4.58 -8.36 -2.94
C LEU A 68 5.84 -7.54 -3.21
N GLY A 69 5.70 -6.38 -3.87
CA GLY A 69 6.83 -5.52 -4.25
C GLY A 69 7.55 -5.97 -5.52
N GLU A 70 6.98 -6.90 -6.30
CA GLU A 70 7.54 -7.35 -7.56
C GLU A 70 7.13 -6.41 -8.69
N PRO A 71 8.06 -6.02 -9.59
CA PRO A 71 7.75 -5.12 -10.68
C PRO A 71 6.81 -5.78 -11.70
N VAL A 72 5.80 -5.02 -12.15
CA VAL A 72 4.84 -5.45 -13.18
C VAL A 72 4.85 -4.55 -14.42
N ASP A 73 5.74 -3.58 -14.44
CA ASP A 73 5.87 -2.55 -15.49
C ASP A 73 6.82 -2.95 -16.64
N ASN A 74 7.35 -4.17 -16.63
CA ASN A 74 8.35 -4.67 -17.60
C ASN A 74 9.65 -3.82 -17.70
N ALA A 75 9.93 -2.98 -16.70
CA ALA A 75 11.11 -2.13 -16.67
C ALA A 75 12.30 -2.76 -15.89
N GLY A 76 12.26 -4.07 -15.66
CA GLY A 76 13.29 -4.81 -14.94
C GLY A 76 13.16 -4.70 -13.40
N ASP A 77 14.11 -5.31 -12.68
CA ASP A 77 14.06 -5.39 -11.21
C ASP A 77 14.21 -4.03 -10.54
N ILE A 78 13.50 -3.86 -9.43
CA ILE A 78 13.61 -2.67 -8.58
C ILE A 78 14.78 -2.89 -7.61
N LYS A 79 15.91 -2.21 -7.88
CA LYS A 79 17.11 -2.26 -7.02
C LYS A 79 16.98 -1.29 -5.83
N ALA A 80 15.97 -1.49 -5.01
CA ALA A 80 15.78 -0.67 -3.82
C ALA A 80 16.84 -1.00 -2.76
N GLU A 81 17.28 0.02 -2.04
CA GLU A 81 18.27 -0.11 -0.97
C GLU A 81 17.61 -0.52 0.36
N LYS A 82 16.31 -0.30 0.46
CA LYS A 82 15.54 -0.53 1.68
C LYS A 82 14.19 -1.17 1.37
N THR A 83 13.76 -2.06 2.24
CA THR A 83 12.39 -2.60 2.23
C THR A 83 11.67 -2.21 3.51
N MET A 84 10.36 -2.09 3.45
CA MET A 84 9.53 -1.81 4.62
C MET A 84 8.30 -2.72 4.62
N PRO A 85 7.81 -3.11 5.82
CA PRO A 85 6.58 -3.88 5.93
C PRO A 85 5.37 -3.05 5.48
N ILE A 86 4.41 -3.69 4.81
CA ILE A 86 3.16 -3.04 4.41
C ILE A 86 2.29 -2.66 5.60
N HIS A 87 2.38 -3.40 6.71
CA HIS A 87 1.71 -3.08 7.97
C HIS A 87 2.68 -2.33 8.88
N ARG A 88 2.41 -1.05 9.09
CA ARG A 88 3.22 -0.16 9.93
C ARG A 88 2.34 0.56 10.94
N ALA A 89 2.91 0.82 12.11
CA ALA A 89 2.33 1.78 13.04
C ALA A 89 2.31 3.19 12.42
N ALA A 90 1.34 4.01 12.81
CA ALA A 90 1.34 5.42 12.44
C ALA A 90 2.59 6.11 13.02
N PRO A 91 3.09 7.17 12.36
CA PRO A 91 4.19 7.97 12.89
C PRO A 91 3.87 8.49 14.29
N THR A 92 4.86 8.47 15.16
CA THR A 92 4.74 9.06 16.49
C THR A 92 4.60 10.58 16.40
N PHE A 93 4.09 11.21 17.45
CA PHE A 93 3.92 12.67 17.46
C PHE A 93 5.24 13.43 17.22
N SER A 94 6.35 12.89 17.70
CA SER A 94 7.69 13.46 17.50
C SER A 94 8.21 13.36 16.06
N GLU A 95 7.66 12.43 15.26
CA GLU A 95 8.04 12.23 13.86
C GLU A 95 7.15 13.02 12.89
N GLN A 96 6.07 13.63 13.41
CA GLN A 96 5.16 14.42 12.58
C GLN A 96 5.76 15.81 12.33
N ALA A 97 5.63 16.29 11.09
CA ALA A 97 6.00 17.66 10.76
C ALA A 97 5.11 18.66 11.54
N SER A 98 5.74 19.60 12.22
CA SER A 98 5.05 20.67 12.96
C SER A 98 4.63 21.83 12.05
N GLU A 99 5.19 21.94 10.86
CA GLU A 99 4.91 23.01 9.92
C GLU A 99 3.77 22.60 8.96
N VAL A 100 2.85 23.55 8.75
CA VAL A 100 1.75 23.39 7.79
C VAL A 100 2.26 23.77 6.41
N GLU A 101 2.37 22.80 5.52
CA GLU A 101 2.69 23.00 4.12
C GLU A 101 1.40 22.97 3.28
N ILE A 102 1.23 23.96 2.41
CA ILE A 102 0.04 24.07 1.54
C ILE A 102 0.26 23.19 0.30
N LEU A 103 -0.78 22.44 -0.07
CA LEU A 103 -0.85 21.69 -1.31
C LEU A 103 -1.35 22.63 -2.42
N GLU A 104 -0.47 23.06 -3.29
CA GLU A 104 -0.84 23.83 -4.48
C GLU A 104 -1.61 22.96 -5.46
N THR A 105 -2.89 23.26 -5.65
CA THR A 105 -3.77 22.48 -6.54
C THR A 105 -3.75 22.99 -7.98
N GLY A 106 -3.33 24.23 -8.20
CA GLY A 106 -3.46 24.94 -9.47
C GLY A 106 -4.87 25.45 -9.75
N ILE A 107 -5.82 25.21 -8.86
CA ILE A 107 -7.19 25.71 -8.95
C ILE A 107 -7.28 26.99 -8.13
N LYS A 108 -7.32 28.15 -8.80
CA LYS A 108 -7.23 29.47 -8.17
C LYS A 108 -8.19 29.67 -6.99
N VAL A 109 -9.45 29.24 -7.14
CA VAL A 109 -10.46 29.40 -6.10
C VAL A 109 -10.15 28.57 -4.86
N VAL A 110 -9.61 27.37 -5.03
CA VAL A 110 -9.19 26.50 -3.92
C VAL A 110 -7.97 27.10 -3.24
N ASP A 111 -6.93 27.39 -3.99
CA ASP A 111 -5.64 27.82 -3.44
C ASP A 111 -5.71 29.18 -2.72
N LEU A 112 -6.61 30.07 -3.17
CA LEU A 112 -6.79 31.40 -2.58
C LEU A 112 -7.82 31.47 -1.46
N ILE A 113 -8.94 30.73 -1.58
CA ILE A 113 -10.06 30.88 -0.64
C ILE A 113 -10.08 29.76 0.41
N CYS A 114 -9.73 28.53 0.02
CA CYS A 114 -9.77 27.36 0.90
C CYS A 114 -8.58 26.43 0.63
N PRO A 115 -7.35 26.88 0.91
CA PRO A 115 -6.15 26.09 0.62
C PRO A 115 -6.12 24.77 1.40
N PHE A 116 -5.61 23.73 0.76
CA PHE A 116 -5.46 22.43 1.36
C PHE A 116 -4.09 22.29 2.00
N ALA A 117 -4.06 21.84 3.24
CA ALA A 117 -2.78 21.48 3.88
C ALA A 117 -2.37 20.05 3.48
N LYS A 118 -1.10 19.85 3.15
CA LYS A 118 -0.53 18.52 2.90
C LYS A 118 -0.73 17.63 4.14
N GLY A 119 -1.12 16.36 3.91
CA GLY A 119 -1.40 15.40 4.97
C GLY A 119 -2.72 15.61 5.71
N SER A 120 -3.51 16.65 5.39
CA SER A 120 -4.82 16.87 5.98
C SER A 120 -5.92 16.01 5.32
N LYS A 121 -7.04 15.89 5.99
CA LYS A 121 -8.24 15.25 5.45
C LYS A 121 -9.17 16.34 4.93
N VAL A 122 -9.42 16.35 3.62
CA VAL A 122 -10.29 17.33 2.97
C VAL A 122 -11.50 16.62 2.38
N GLY A 123 -12.71 17.10 2.73
CA GLY A 123 -13.97 16.61 2.17
C GLY A 123 -14.49 17.60 1.13
N LEU A 124 -14.72 17.15 -0.10
CA LEU A 124 -15.36 17.91 -1.16
C LEU A 124 -16.78 17.37 -1.36
N PHE A 125 -17.77 18.20 -1.05
CA PHE A 125 -19.19 17.85 -1.14
C PHE A 125 -19.84 18.67 -2.24
N GLY A 126 -20.57 18.01 -3.13
CA GLY A 126 -21.29 18.68 -4.19
C GLY A 126 -22.39 17.79 -4.76
N GLY A 127 -23.43 18.41 -5.32
CA GLY A 127 -24.45 17.73 -6.08
C GLY A 127 -23.95 17.32 -7.48
N ALA A 128 -24.79 16.60 -8.22
CA ALA A 128 -24.47 16.21 -9.59
C ALA A 128 -24.26 17.47 -10.47
N GLY A 129 -23.16 17.48 -11.24
CA GLY A 129 -22.85 18.56 -12.19
C GLY A 129 -22.16 19.79 -11.61
N VAL A 130 -21.79 19.82 -10.33
CA VAL A 130 -21.12 20.98 -9.71
C VAL A 130 -19.58 20.97 -9.82
N GLY A 131 -19.00 20.10 -10.65
CA GLY A 131 -17.58 20.16 -11.00
C GLY A 131 -16.61 19.43 -10.05
N THR A 132 -17.09 18.67 -9.07
CA THR A 132 -16.23 17.85 -8.21
C THR A 132 -15.36 16.84 -9.00
N VAL A 133 -15.86 16.39 -10.14
CA VAL A 133 -15.14 15.51 -11.07
C VAL A 133 -13.90 16.20 -11.66
N SER A 134 -13.93 17.52 -11.84
CA SER A 134 -12.81 18.28 -12.41
C SER A 134 -11.57 18.19 -11.53
N TYR A 135 -11.71 18.20 -10.21
CA TYR A 135 -10.59 18.04 -9.29
C TYR A 135 -9.93 16.67 -9.46
N THR A 136 -10.72 15.59 -9.52
CA THR A 136 -10.23 14.23 -9.72
C THR A 136 -9.46 14.10 -11.04
N HIS A 137 -9.97 14.68 -12.13
CA HIS A 137 -9.32 14.62 -13.43
C HIS A 137 -8.03 15.45 -13.50
N LEU A 138 -8.02 16.65 -12.93
CA LEU A 138 -6.84 17.50 -12.95
C LEU A 138 -5.70 16.96 -12.06
N ARG A 139 -6.04 16.32 -10.96
CA ARG A 139 -5.05 15.80 -10.00
C ARG A 139 -4.61 14.36 -10.28
N ALA A 140 -5.44 13.54 -10.90
CA ALA A 140 -5.07 12.15 -11.22
C ALA A 140 -3.85 12.06 -12.15
N HIS A 141 -3.59 13.08 -12.95
CA HIS A 141 -2.40 13.17 -13.80
C HIS A 141 -1.12 13.55 -13.06
N GLU A 142 -1.22 14.13 -11.86
CA GLU A 142 -0.06 14.51 -11.06
C GLU A 142 0.36 13.44 -10.03
N THR A 143 -0.48 12.44 -9.80
CA THR A 143 -0.15 11.32 -8.91
C THR A 143 0.55 10.17 -9.62
N VAL A 144 0.84 10.30 -10.91
CA VAL A 144 1.60 9.35 -11.73
C VAL A 144 3.01 9.92 -11.99
N VAL A 145 3.66 10.38 -10.95
CA VAL A 145 5.09 10.72 -10.98
C VAL A 145 5.78 9.98 -9.86
#